data_a804a3582f0d1a0f6ed8f6e07d45f218
#
_entry.id   a804a3582f0d1a0f6ed8f6e07d45f218
#
_cell.length_a   1.000
_cell.length_b   1.000
_cell.length_c   1.000
_cell.angle_alpha   90.00
_cell.angle_beta   90.00
_cell.angle_gamma   90.00
#
_symmetry.space_group_name_H-M   'P 1'
#
loop_
_entity.id
_entity.type
_entity.pdbx_description
1 polymer ?
#
loop_
_entity_poly.entity_id
_entity_poly.type
_entity_poly.pdbx_seq_one_letter_code
_entity_poly.pdbx_strand_id
1 'polypeptide(L)'
;MCISDFTYPCTTAAWAPDGRHVVIGSQDDKLGCGIWDLSGRQVHNFCEDGSKLRANDLAISPNGERLVVVSEHSIAVFDFVSYKKLCEWHPDSKLTSITISQDSRHMLISMNPDMVELLEIDSADLIQKFEGHQQKQFIIRSAFGGADENFVVSGSEGKTTYHIFRTM
;
A
#
# COMPACT_ATOMS: atom_id res chain seq x y z
N MET A 1 2.97 4.30 -25.66
CA MET A 1 2.16 3.06 -25.74
C MET A 1 1.18 3.12 -24.59
N CYS A 2 -0.11 3.13 -24.85
CA CYS A 2 -1.13 3.14 -23.81
C CYS A 2 -1.55 1.68 -23.62
N ILE A 3 -1.49 1.15 -22.39
CA ILE A 3 -2.13 -0.12 -22.03
C ILE A 3 -3.61 0.25 -21.96
N SER A 4 -4.33 0.12 -23.08
CA SER A 4 -5.68 0.62 -23.23
C SER A 4 -6.69 -0.42 -22.82
N ASP A 5 -7.85 0.08 -22.40
CA ASP A 5 -9.12 -0.57 -22.14
C ASP A 5 -9.30 -1.24 -20.78
N PHE A 6 -8.80 -0.58 -19.71
CA PHE A 6 -9.37 -0.84 -18.40
C PHE A 6 -10.79 -0.31 -18.36
N THR A 7 -11.75 -1.20 -18.30
CA THR A 7 -13.18 -0.86 -18.14
C THR A 7 -13.55 -0.50 -16.70
N TYR A 8 -12.59 -0.58 -15.76
CA TYR A 8 -12.80 -0.40 -14.33
C TYR A 8 -11.97 0.76 -13.79
N PRO A 9 -12.45 1.51 -12.79
CA PRO A 9 -11.69 2.56 -12.13
C PRO A 9 -10.48 1.96 -11.42
N CYS A 10 -9.28 2.41 -11.78
CA CYS A 10 -8.04 2.05 -11.09
C CYS A 10 -7.74 3.11 -10.03
N THR A 11 -7.44 2.70 -8.81
CA THR A 11 -7.16 3.58 -7.68
C THR A 11 -5.66 3.74 -7.44
N THR A 12 -4.89 2.71 -7.75
CA THR A 12 -3.46 2.65 -7.45
C THR A 12 -2.74 1.75 -8.44
N ALA A 13 -1.46 2.02 -8.66
CA ALA A 13 -0.58 1.17 -9.48
C ALA A 13 0.85 1.25 -8.98
N ALA A 14 1.58 0.13 -9.09
CA ALA A 14 3.00 0.06 -8.79
C ALA A 14 3.74 -0.80 -9.83
N TRP A 15 4.99 -0.43 -10.11
CA TRP A 15 5.87 -1.26 -10.90
C TRP A 15 6.33 -2.48 -10.09
N ALA A 16 6.28 -3.66 -10.70
CA ALA A 16 7.01 -4.80 -10.18
C ALA A 16 8.53 -4.55 -10.29
N PRO A 17 9.36 -5.07 -9.36
CA PRO A 17 10.80 -4.86 -9.37
C PRO A 17 11.52 -5.38 -10.62
N ASP A 18 10.90 -6.28 -11.37
CA ASP A 18 11.43 -6.80 -12.63
C ASP A 18 11.37 -5.79 -13.80
N GLY A 19 10.67 -4.65 -13.61
CA GLY A 19 10.47 -3.62 -14.61
C GLY A 19 9.67 -4.06 -15.85
N ARG A 20 8.99 -5.21 -15.79
CA ARG A 20 8.22 -5.79 -16.88
C ARG A 20 6.73 -5.95 -16.58
N HIS A 21 6.37 -5.89 -15.33
CA HIS A 21 5.00 -6.03 -14.86
C HIS A 21 4.55 -4.80 -14.07
N VAL A 22 3.26 -4.54 -14.12
CA VAL A 22 2.60 -3.51 -13.33
C VAL A 22 1.52 -4.17 -12.49
N VAL A 23 1.50 -3.88 -11.20
CA VAL A 23 0.38 -4.27 -10.32
C VAL A 23 -0.60 -3.13 -10.28
N ILE A 24 -1.86 -3.43 -10.50
CA ILE A 24 -2.95 -2.44 -10.53
C ILE A 24 -3.99 -2.83 -9.49
N GLY A 25 -4.40 -1.85 -8.69
CA GLY A 25 -5.47 -1.98 -7.73
C GLY A 25 -6.72 -1.21 -8.15
N SER A 26 -7.88 -1.75 -7.81
CA SER A 26 -9.20 -1.18 -8.08
C SER A 26 -10.11 -1.35 -6.88
N GLN A 27 -11.12 -0.48 -6.77
CA GLN A 27 -12.24 -0.67 -5.85
C GLN A 27 -13.36 -1.53 -6.44
N ASP A 28 -13.24 -1.97 -7.68
CA ASP A 28 -14.18 -2.88 -8.31
C ASP A 28 -13.99 -4.30 -7.76
N ASP A 29 -15.09 -4.94 -7.36
CA ASP A 29 -15.07 -6.28 -6.74
C ASP A 29 -14.56 -7.40 -7.68
N LYS A 30 -14.60 -7.19 -9.00
CA LYS A 30 -14.17 -8.18 -9.98
C LYS A 30 -12.70 -8.06 -10.34
N LEU A 31 -12.20 -6.83 -10.41
CA LEU A 31 -10.81 -6.57 -10.72
C LEU A 31 -9.94 -6.65 -9.47
N GLY A 32 -10.37 -5.97 -8.39
CA GLY A 32 -9.66 -5.94 -7.12
C GLY A 32 -8.21 -5.55 -7.25
N CYS A 33 -7.33 -6.54 -7.30
CA CYS A 33 -5.90 -6.37 -7.52
C CYS A 33 -5.36 -7.42 -8.49
N GLY A 34 -4.53 -7.02 -9.44
CA GLY A 34 -3.95 -7.94 -10.42
C GLY A 34 -2.62 -7.46 -10.99
N ILE A 35 -1.98 -8.33 -11.76
CA ILE A 35 -0.69 -8.11 -12.41
C ILE A 35 -0.89 -8.11 -13.93
N TRP A 36 -0.29 -7.13 -14.61
CA TRP A 36 -0.30 -7.01 -16.06
C TRP A 36 1.11 -6.90 -16.62
N ASP A 37 1.31 -7.48 -17.79
CA ASP A 37 2.52 -7.26 -18.57
C ASP A 37 2.43 -5.97 -19.40
N LEU A 38 3.54 -5.57 -20.00
CA LEU A 38 3.61 -4.34 -20.83
C LEU A 38 2.82 -4.46 -22.16
N SER A 39 2.35 -5.64 -22.53
CA SER A 39 1.43 -5.82 -23.67
C SER A 39 -0.03 -5.56 -23.29
N GLY A 40 -0.33 -5.37 -22.00
CA GLY A 40 -1.68 -5.18 -21.49
C GLY A 40 -2.41 -6.49 -21.17
N ARG A 41 -1.71 -7.64 -21.20
CA ARG A 41 -2.30 -8.90 -20.81
C ARG A 41 -2.23 -9.08 -19.30
N GLN A 42 -3.35 -9.47 -18.70
CA GLN A 42 -3.38 -9.86 -17.29
C GLN A 42 -2.62 -11.17 -17.08
N VAL A 43 -1.64 -11.13 -16.18
CA VAL A 43 -0.80 -12.29 -15.84
C VAL A 43 -1.38 -13.04 -14.65
N HIS A 44 -1.92 -12.30 -13.66
CA HIS A 44 -2.50 -12.87 -12.46
C HIS A 44 -3.59 -11.93 -11.89
N ASN A 45 -4.58 -12.54 -11.20
CA ASN A 45 -5.60 -11.81 -10.45
C ASN A 45 -5.66 -12.35 -9.02
N PHE A 46 -5.43 -11.50 -8.04
CA PHE A 46 -5.46 -11.86 -6.61
C PHE A 46 -6.87 -12.14 -6.07
N CYS A 47 -7.90 -11.94 -6.88
CA CYS A 47 -9.31 -12.18 -6.53
C CYS A 47 -9.91 -13.42 -7.24
N GLU A 48 -9.11 -14.28 -7.87
CA GLU A 48 -9.59 -15.46 -8.63
C GLU A 48 -10.34 -16.47 -7.76
N ASP A 49 -10.05 -16.52 -6.47
CA ASP A 49 -10.75 -17.37 -5.49
C ASP A 49 -12.13 -16.83 -5.08
N GLY A 50 -12.57 -15.72 -5.67
CA GLY A 50 -13.82 -15.03 -5.30
C GLY A 50 -13.69 -14.12 -4.09
N SER A 51 -12.48 -13.92 -3.57
CA SER A 51 -12.23 -12.92 -2.53
C SER A 51 -12.50 -11.51 -3.06
N LYS A 52 -13.01 -10.64 -2.18
CA LYS A 52 -13.26 -9.24 -2.51
C LYS A 52 -12.10 -8.41 -1.97
N LEU A 53 -11.19 -8.05 -2.84
CA LEU A 53 -10.04 -7.22 -2.49
C LEU A 53 -10.17 -5.84 -3.15
N ARG A 54 -10.86 -4.93 -2.48
CA ARG A 54 -10.99 -3.53 -2.95
C ARG A 54 -9.75 -2.75 -2.56
N ALA A 55 -8.88 -2.47 -3.51
CA ALA A 55 -7.64 -1.77 -3.23
C ALA A 55 -7.85 -0.25 -3.19
N ASN A 56 -7.58 0.36 -2.03
CA ASN A 56 -7.40 1.81 -1.91
C ASN A 56 -5.99 2.20 -2.33
N ASP A 57 -5.00 1.44 -1.86
CA ASP A 57 -3.59 1.63 -2.19
C ASP A 57 -2.85 0.30 -2.13
N LEU A 58 -1.68 0.23 -2.76
CA LEU A 58 -0.81 -0.94 -2.74
C LEU A 58 0.67 -0.56 -2.83
N ALA A 59 1.52 -1.41 -2.30
CA ALA A 59 2.96 -1.29 -2.44
C ALA A 59 3.63 -2.66 -2.57
N ILE A 60 4.71 -2.70 -3.35
CA ILE A 60 5.57 -3.87 -3.48
C ILE A 60 6.86 -3.58 -2.72
N SER A 61 7.33 -4.55 -1.94
CA SER A 61 8.61 -4.42 -1.24
C SER A 61 9.77 -4.30 -2.22
N PRO A 62 10.78 -3.47 -1.93
CA PRO A 62 11.94 -3.28 -2.80
C PRO A 62 12.67 -4.57 -3.19
N ASN A 63 12.68 -5.57 -2.29
CA ASN A 63 13.24 -6.91 -2.59
C ASN A 63 12.36 -7.76 -3.51
N GLY A 64 11.13 -7.32 -3.83
CA GLY A 64 10.20 -8.03 -4.70
C GLY A 64 9.52 -9.25 -4.09
N GLU A 65 9.57 -9.43 -2.78
CA GLU A 65 9.01 -10.63 -2.12
C GLU A 65 7.58 -10.43 -1.60
N ARG A 66 7.19 -9.20 -1.28
CA ARG A 66 5.89 -8.88 -0.68
C ARG A 66 5.11 -7.89 -1.52
N LEU A 67 3.84 -8.17 -1.71
CA LEU A 67 2.82 -7.21 -2.14
C LEU A 67 1.90 -6.95 -0.95
N VAL A 68 1.75 -5.70 -0.58
CA VAL A 68 0.78 -5.29 0.43
C VAL A 68 -0.32 -4.48 -0.23
N VAL A 69 -1.55 -4.89 0.00
CA VAL A 69 -2.75 -4.22 -0.53
C VAL A 69 -3.58 -3.71 0.64
N VAL A 70 -3.91 -2.45 0.59
CA VAL A 70 -4.72 -1.77 1.61
C VAL A 70 -6.11 -1.50 1.05
N SER A 71 -7.11 -2.02 1.73
CA SER A 71 -8.53 -1.71 1.53
C SER A 71 -8.97 -0.66 2.54
N GLU A 72 -10.26 -0.36 2.60
CA GLU A 72 -10.79 0.61 3.57
C GLU A 72 -10.55 0.17 5.03
N HIS A 73 -10.67 -1.14 5.30
CA HIS A 73 -10.57 -1.73 6.65
C HIS A 73 -9.76 -3.03 6.66
N SER A 74 -8.91 -3.27 5.68
CA SER A 74 -8.03 -4.44 5.72
C SER A 74 -6.66 -4.15 5.09
N ILE A 75 -5.65 -4.85 5.62
CA ILE A 75 -4.29 -4.91 5.09
C ILE A 75 -4.04 -6.37 4.73
N ALA A 76 -3.92 -6.66 3.45
CA ALA A 76 -3.62 -8.00 2.95
C ALA A 76 -2.17 -8.07 2.45
N VAL A 77 -1.41 -9.06 2.91
CA VAL A 77 -0.04 -9.30 2.50
C VAL A 77 0.03 -10.58 1.68
N PHE A 78 0.65 -10.47 0.53
CA PHE A 78 0.86 -11.59 -0.39
C PHE A 78 2.35 -11.84 -0.58
N ASP A 79 2.71 -13.10 -0.69
CA ASP A 79 3.98 -13.50 -1.29
C ASP A 79 3.94 -13.18 -2.78
N PHE A 80 4.77 -12.25 -3.23
CA PHE A 80 4.71 -11.74 -4.60
C PHE A 80 5.29 -12.72 -5.63
N VAL A 81 6.04 -13.73 -5.19
CA VAL A 81 6.61 -14.75 -6.07
C VAL A 81 5.63 -15.89 -6.33
N SER A 82 4.97 -16.38 -5.28
CA SER A 82 3.99 -17.47 -5.38
C SER A 82 2.55 -16.99 -5.52
N TYR A 83 2.32 -15.69 -5.39
CA TYR A 83 1.00 -15.03 -5.42
C TYR A 83 0.04 -15.45 -4.30
N LYS A 84 0.54 -16.15 -3.28
CA LYS A 84 -0.26 -16.62 -2.16
C LYS A 84 -0.49 -15.53 -1.13
N LYS A 85 -1.72 -15.41 -0.64
CA LYS A 85 -2.00 -14.57 0.52
C LYS A 85 -1.36 -15.19 1.76
N LEU A 86 -0.51 -14.43 2.45
CA LEU A 86 0.17 -14.83 3.67
C LEU A 86 -0.68 -14.53 4.89
N CYS A 87 -1.21 -13.33 4.98
CA CYS A 87 -1.97 -12.86 6.12
C CYS A 87 -2.89 -11.70 5.73
N GLU A 88 -3.84 -11.41 6.61
CA GLU A 88 -4.75 -10.28 6.48
C GLU A 88 -5.14 -9.79 7.88
N TRP A 89 -5.09 -8.47 8.07
CA TRP A 89 -5.48 -7.80 9.31
C TRP A 89 -6.60 -6.81 9.06
N HIS A 90 -7.41 -6.58 10.08
CA HIS A 90 -8.56 -5.70 10.01
C HIS A 90 -8.51 -4.64 11.12
N PRO A 91 -7.76 -3.55 10.92
CA PRO A 91 -7.78 -2.44 11.87
C PRO A 91 -9.14 -1.76 11.94
N ASP A 92 -9.47 -1.20 13.10
CA ASP A 92 -10.74 -0.48 13.30
C ASP A 92 -10.79 0.85 12.52
N SER A 93 -9.63 1.45 12.26
CA SER A 93 -9.52 2.73 11.55
C SER A 93 -9.61 2.55 10.03
N LYS A 94 -10.11 3.57 9.36
CA LYS A 94 -10.15 3.61 7.90
C LYS A 94 -8.75 3.84 7.33
N LEU A 95 -8.30 2.92 6.48
CA LEU A 95 -6.97 2.95 5.88
C LEU A 95 -6.98 3.73 4.57
N THR A 96 -5.94 4.53 4.32
CA THR A 96 -5.89 5.45 3.18
C THR A 96 -4.71 5.22 2.26
N SER A 97 -3.52 4.97 2.79
CA SER A 97 -2.32 4.74 1.96
C SER A 97 -1.30 3.85 2.63
N ILE A 98 -0.38 3.32 1.82
CA ILE A 98 0.74 2.48 2.26
C ILE A 98 2.04 2.93 1.62
N THR A 99 3.13 2.82 2.37
CA THR A 99 4.50 2.93 1.87
C THR A 99 5.37 1.88 2.55
N ILE A 100 6.20 1.18 1.79
CA ILE A 100 7.14 0.17 2.31
C ILE A 100 8.54 0.78 2.40
N SER A 101 9.27 0.44 3.47
CA SER A 101 10.64 0.85 3.69
C SER A 101 11.61 0.17 2.71
N GLN A 102 12.76 0.80 2.48
CA GLN A 102 13.79 0.29 1.58
C GLN A 102 14.39 -1.04 2.05
N ASP A 103 14.38 -1.31 3.35
CA ASP A 103 14.82 -2.58 3.92
C ASP A 103 13.81 -3.73 3.70
N SER A 104 12.64 -3.44 3.13
CA SER A 104 11.56 -4.40 2.85
C SER A 104 10.96 -5.07 4.09
N ARG A 105 11.16 -4.50 5.28
CA ARG A 105 10.67 -5.06 6.56
C ARG A 105 9.53 -4.29 7.16
N HIS A 106 9.45 -2.99 6.88
CA HIS A 106 8.52 -2.12 7.55
C HIS A 106 7.55 -1.48 6.56
N MET A 107 6.38 -1.15 7.06
CA MET A 107 5.38 -0.40 6.30
C MET A 107 4.82 0.75 7.12
N LEU A 108 4.57 1.86 6.44
CA LEU A 108 3.80 2.99 6.97
C LEU A 108 2.38 2.86 6.45
N ILE A 109 1.42 2.83 7.35
CA ILE A 109 0.00 2.85 7.02
C ILE A 109 -0.60 4.17 7.49
N SER A 110 -1.12 4.95 6.54
CA SER A 110 -1.88 6.16 6.88
C SER A 110 -3.34 5.82 7.12
N MET A 111 -3.90 6.36 8.19
CA MET A 111 -5.24 6.07 8.66
C MET A 111 -6.03 7.36 8.91
N ASN A 112 -7.33 7.29 8.70
CA ASN A 112 -8.25 8.36 9.07
C ASN A 112 -9.00 7.95 10.35
N PRO A 113 -9.06 8.82 11.40
CA PRO A 113 -8.50 10.18 11.42
C PRO A 113 -7.01 10.22 11.88
N ASP A 114 -6.25 11.14 11.27
CA ASP A 114 -5.06 11.79 11.84
C ASP A 114 -3.94 10.87 12.37
N MET A 115 -3.79 9.66 11.85
CA MET A 115 -2.81 8.68 12.35
C MET A 115 -1.98 8.07 11.22
N VAL A 116 -0.69 7.86 11.49
CA VAL A 116 0.20 7.00 10.71
C VAL A 116 0.82 5.96 11.64
N GLU A 117 0.78 4.71 11.25
CA GLU A 117 1.41 3.62 11.98
C GLU A 117 2.59 3.05 11.20
N LEU A 118 3.69 2.82 11.91
CA LEU A 118 4.83 2.04 11.44
C LEU A 118 4.67 0.62 11.95
N LEU A 119 4.56 -0.33 11.03
CA LEU A 119 4.31 -1.74 11.31
C LEU A 119 5.39 -2.60 10.68
N GLU A 120 5.64 -3.77 11.25
CA GLU A 120 6.39 -4.84 10.58
C GLU A 120 5.49 -5.50 9.52
N ILE A 121 6.04 -5.82 8.33
CA ILE A 121 5.21 -6.32 7.21
C ILE A 121 4.64 -7.70 7.48
N ASP A 122 5.44 -8.63 8.00
CA ASP A 122 5.05 -10.05 8.12
C ASP A 122 4.19 -10.34 9.35
N SER A 123 4.27 -9.53 10.41
CA SER A 123 3.52 -9.74 11.66
C SER A 123 2.44 -8.71 11.93
N ALA A 124 2.50 -7.54 11.27
CA ALA A 124 1.76 -6.32 11.59
C ALA A 124 1.99 -5.82 13.03
N ASP A 125 3.12 -6.20 13.63
CA ASP A 125 3.48 -5.67 14.93
C ASP A 125 3.69 -4.17 14.86
N LEU A 126 3.01 -3.46 15.76
CA LEU A 126 3.12 -2.02 15.85
C LEU A 126 4.48 -1.64 16.44
N ILE A 127 5.27 -0.89 15.66
CA ILE A 127 6.56 -0.36 16.09
C ILE A 127 6.38 1.05 16.67
N GLN A 128 5.66 1.90 15.95
CA GLN A 128 5.46 3.30 16.35
C GLN A 128 4.19 3.88 15.75
N LYS A 129 3.56 4.79 16.51
CA LYS A 129 2.44 5.62 16.05
C LYS A 129 2.90 7.06 15.88
N PHE A 130 2.37 7.71 14.85
CA PHE A 130 2.61 9.11 14.56
C PHE A 130 1.28 9.84 14.49
N GLU A 131 1.15 10.86 15.31
CA GLU A 131 -0.05 11.67 15.43
C GLU A 131 0.30 13.15 15.29
N GLY A 132 -0.70 14.00 15.01
CA GLY A 132 -0.53 15.45 14.99
C GLY A 132 -0.69 16.09 13.61
N HIS A 133 -0.71 15.33 12.52
CA HIS A 133 -1.22 15.81 11.24
C HIS A 133 -2.75 15.83 11.24
N GLN A 134 -3.36 16.54 10.29
CA GLN A 134 -4.80 16.56 10.12
C GLN A 134 -5.17 15.92 8.79
N GLN A 135 -6.04 14.91 8.83
CA GLN A 135 -6.58 14.25 7.67
C GLN A 135 -8.10 14.11 7.80
N LYS A 136 -8.86 14.79 6.95
CA LYS A 136 -10.33 14.83 7.00
C LYS A 136 -10.96 14.42 5.67
N GLN A 137 -10.65 15.14 4.60
CA GLN A 137 -11.30 14.99 3.29
C GLN A 137 -10.39 14.31 2.26
N PHE A 138 -9.09 14.60 2.32
CA PHE A 138 -8.13 14.13 1.33
C PHE A 138 -7.38 12.88 1.80
N ILE A 139 -6.98 12.05 0.85
CA ILE A 139 -6.02 10.99 1.10
C ILE A 139 -4.65 11.63 1.26
N ILE A 140 -4.08 11.51 2.46
CA ILE A 140 -2.74 12.00 2.76
C ILE A 140 -1.80 10.80 2.76
N ARG A 141 -0.70 10.93 2.02
CA ARG A 141 0.32 9.92 1.93
C ARG A 141 1.48 10.25 2.86
N SER A 142 2.01 9.21 3.49
CA SER A 142 3.24 9.28 4.27
C SER A 142 4.38 8.63 3.51
N ALA A 143 5.60 9.05 3.78
CA ALA A 143 6.79 8.49 3.16
C ALA A 143 7.93 8.39 4.18
N PHE A 144 8.79 7.41 3.97
CA PHE A 144 10.10 7.35 4.62
C PHE A 144 11.04 8.35 3.98
N GLY A 145 12.00 8.87 4.74
CA GLY A 145 12.99 9.81 4.24
C GLY A 145 14.21 9.99 5.15
N GLY A 146 15.14 10.80 4.67
CA GLY A 146 16.43 11.02 5.33
C GLY A 146 17.44 9.90 5.06
N ALA A 147 18.64 10.03 5.64
CA ALA A 147 19.62 8.95 5.59
C ALA A 147 19.09 7.75 6.39
N ASP A 148 19.22 6.56 5.80
CA ASP A 148 18.76 5.29 6.39
C ASP A 148 17.27 5.28 6.81
N GLU A 149 16.43 6.11 6.14
CA GLU A 149 15.01 6.23 6.42
C GLU A 149 14.66 6.57 7.88
N ASN A 150 15.49 7.37 8.52
CA ASN A 150 15.33 7.74 9.94
C ASN A 150 14.17 8.72 10.19
N PHE A 151 13.53 9.21 9.13
CA PHE A 151 12.43 10.15 9.21
C PHE A 151 11.19 9.61 8.52
N VAL A 152 10.05 9.97 9.06
CA VAL A 152 8.74 9.82 8.42
C VAL A 152 8.20 11.22 8.15
N VAL A 153 7.71 11.45 6.94
CA VAL A 153 7.03 12.69 6.55
C VAL A 153 5.60 12.38 6.14
N SER A 154 4.67 13.16 6.60
CA SER A 154 3.28 13.12 6.18
C SER A 154 2.80 14.50 5.76
N GLY A 155 1.94 14.57 4.76
CA GLY A 155 1.16 15.76 4.47
C GLY A 155 0.17 16.07 5.61
N SER A 156 -0.50 17.21 5.51
CA SER A 156 -1.56 17.61 6.44
C SER A 156 -2.56 18.53 5.76
N GLU A 157 -3.84 18.38 6.04
CA GLU A 157 -4.87 19.35 5.66
C GLU A 157 -4.82 20.63 6.52
N GLY A 158 -4.08 20.59 7.61
CA GLY A 158 -3.71 21.78 8.39
C GLY A 158 -2.64 22.62 7.66
N LYS A 159 -2.23 23.71 8.30
CA LYS A 159 -1.25 24.65 7.73
C LYS A 159 0.21 24.18 7.84
N THR A 160 0.47 23.03 8.44
CA THR A 160 1.83 22.57 8.78
C THR A 160 2.11 21.19 8.20
N THR A 161 3.25 21.03 7.54
CA THR A 161 3.80 19.72 7.18
C THR A 161 4.55 19.17 8.38
N TYR A 162 4.28 17.94 8.79
CA TYR A 162 4.91 17.33 9.95
C TYR A 162 6.09 16.46 9.54
N HIS A 163 7.24 16.72 10.13
CA HIS A 163 8.39 15.83 10.11
C HIS A 163 8.34 14.99 11.39
N ILE A 164 8.32 13.69 11.23
CA ILE A 164 8.19 12.78 12.36
C ILE A 164 9.43 11.90 12.41
N PHE A 165 10.13 11.91 13.55
CA PHE A 165 11.32 11.11 13.74
C PHE A 165 10.97 9.65 13.97
N ARG A 166 11.65 8.75 13.27
CA ARG A 166 11.66 7.33 13.56
C ARG A 166 12.77 7.08 14.59
N THR A 167 12.41 6.70 15.80
CA THR A 167 13.37 6.13 16.73
C THR A 167 13.58 4.67 16.37
N MET A 168 14.81 4.33 16.05
CA MET A 168 15.21 2.93 15.91
C MET A 168 15.35 2.29 17.29
#